data_f1e9a15afb503fe7dfd9e56881078c9c
#
_entry.id   f1e9a15afb503fe7dfd9e56881078c9c
#
_cell.length_a   1.000
_cell.length_b   1.000
_cell.length_c   1.000
_cell.angle_alpha   90.00
_cell.angle_beta   90.00
_cell.angle_gamma   90.00
#
_symmetry.space_group_name_H-M   'P 1'
#
loop_
_entity.id
_entity.type
_entity.pdbx_description
1 polymer ?
#
loop_
_entity_poly.entity_id
_entity_poly.type
_entity_poly.pdbx_seq_one_letter_code
_entity_poly.pdbx_strand_id
1 'polypeptide(L)'
;RFFDDNQSINTASGADTYGDNPRLYHGGDFAGVTAKLDYLQDLGVNTIWITPIVENVKGVAVTDEGKEDVPYNAAYHGYWASDFTKLNPTMGTTEEFKTMISEAHKRGMRIMVDIVVNHAGYGTESTFADMLRDKSVSEGDIKSWQSGLPDFATENADVRAKLVEWQTSWMRNYGVDYFRVDTVKHVDSTTWAALKNSTTEVNPSFKMIGEYYGAGYASNGSTLGSGQMDADLDFDFNDQATSFVSGNISSVEKFLSARNSALNNTYMTGQFLSSHDEDGFKAALMNGKKYTEDEATSAALVAATLQLTAKGIPVIYYGEEVGLSGLNNYPYQTNRYDMDFSKATKDNVTYQHYKNLLSIRNAYTDVFARGSRTVVASSDEEGYDVVSRSYGGTTLYVGMNIKDTAKEVKVPVSLAAGTEVKDLYSGATYTVGSDKTVAVTIPAAKDGGTVILTEVKKTKDPGKTDPTPEKVSATSITLDKKTAGKQQNDTKKAAPKSGDDNEAATYVCLLGLAMVAITAATYRKKRACN
;
A
#
# COMPACT_ATOMS: atom_id res chain seq x y z
N ARG A 1 -7.63 -17.10 -0.55
CA ARG A 1 -6.78 -17.63 -1.63
C ARG A 1 -5.30 -17.72 -1.26
N PHE A 2 -4.94 -17.10 -0.12
CA PHE A 2 -3.56 -17.18 0.34
C PHE A 2 -3.22 -18.59 0.85
N PHE A 3 -3.91 -19.11 1.84
CA PHE A 3 -3.75 -20.49 2.31
C PHE A 3 -4.99 -20.95 3.07
N ASP A 4 -5.47 -22.13 2.75
CA ASP A 4 -6.56 -22.84 3.42
C ASP A 4 -5.96 -23.98 4.24
N ASP A 5 -6.26 -24.01 5.54
CA ASP A 5 -5.87 -25.13 6.40
C ASP A 5 -7.02 -26.12 6.64
N ASN A 6 -8.26 -25.70 6.38
CA ASN A 6 -9.44 -26.45 6.77
C ASN A 6 -10.64 -26.21 5.83
N GLN A 7 -10.69 -26.90 4.70
CA GLN A 7 -11.78 -26.81 3.73
C GLN A 7 -13.18 -27.07 4.33
N SER A 8 -13.28 -27.80 5.45
CA SER A 8 -14.58 -28.14 6.06
C SER A 8 -15.32 -26.91 6.63
N ILE A 9 -14.63 -25.85 7.07
CA ILE A 9 -15.26 -24.61 7.56
C ILE A 9 -16.03 -23.92 6.44
N ASN A 10 -15.44 -23.78 5.27
CA ASN A 10 -16.08 -23.13 4.13
C ASN A 10 -17.33 -23.88 3.67
N THR A 11 -17.28 -25.19 3.65
CA THR A 11 -18.42 -26.05 3.31
C THR A 11 -19.52 -25.95 4.36
N ALA A 12 -19.16 -25.97 5.65
CA ALA A 12 -20.12 -25.89 6.75
C ALA A 12 -20.83 -24.53 6.82
N SER A 13 -20.17 -23.44 6.40
CA SER A 13 -20.77 -22.11 6.36
C SER A 13 -21.67 -21.87 5.15
N GLY A 14 -21.82 -22.84 4.26
CA GLY A 14 -22.65 -22.75 3.04
C GLY A 14 -22.05 -21.82 2.00
N ALA A 15 -20.75 -21.63 2.03
CA ALA A 15 -20.02 -20.99 0.94
C ALA A 15 -20.10 -21.86 -0.31
N ASP A 16 -20.39 -21.24 -1.44
CA ASP A 16 -20.42 -21.98 -2.70
C ASP A 16 -19.02 -22.34 -3.13
N THR A 17 -18.81 -23.56 -2.97
CA THR A 17 -17.82 -24.49 -3.44
C THR A 17 -16.46 -23.95 -3.90
N TYR A 18 -15.46 -24.48 -3.26
CA TYR A 18 -14.16 -24.76 -3.80
C TYR A 18 -14.27 -25.33 -5.21
N GLY A 19 -13.52 -24.77 -6.11
CA GLY A 19 -13.41 -25.26 -7.46
C GLY A 19 -12.39 -24.42 -8.22
N ASP A 20 -12.02 -24.86 -9.40
CA ASP A 20 -11.12 -24.13 -10.30
C ASP A 20 -11.74 -22.82 -10.83
N ASN A 21 -13.00 -22.53 -10.45
CA ASN A 21 -13.70 -21.33 -10.88
C ASN A 21 -13.22 -20.10 -10.06
N PRO A 22 -12.55 -19.13 -10.66
CA PRO A 22 -11.96 -17.98 -9.96
C PRO A 22 -12.97 -17.05 -9.28
N ARG A 23 -14.28 -17.26 -9.51
CA ARG A 23 -15.37 -16.47 -8.89
C ARG A 23 -15.93 -17.08 -7.61
N LEU A 24 -15.42 -18.22 -7.20
CA LEU A 24 -15.86 -18.94 -6.00
C LEU A 24 -14.86 -18.78 -4.86
N TYR A 25 -15.22 -19.25 -3.67
CA TYR A 25 -14.30 -19.40 -2.56
C TYR A 25 -13.23 -20.44 -2.88
N HIS A 26 -11.97 -20.16 -2.50
CA HIS A 26 -10.85 -21.10 -2.60
C HIS A 26 -10.22 -21.39 -1.24
N GLY A 27 -10.89 -21.04 -0.18
CA GLY A 27 -10.60 -21.47 1.17
C GLY A 27 -9.79 -20.55 2.04
N GLY A 28 -8.92 -19.74 1.60
CA GLY A 28 -8.03 -18.96 2.47
C GLY A 28 -8.71 -18.39 3.73
N ASP A 29 -8.18 -18.69 4.90
CA ASP A 29 -8.78 -18.44 6.21
C ASP A 29 -7.79 -17.93 7.26
N PHE A 30 -8.26 -17.64 8.49
CA PHE A 30 -7.43 -17.11 9.58
C PHE A 30 -6.41 -18.14 10.08
N ALA A 31 -6.78 -19.41 10.14
CA ALA A 31 -5.89 -20.48 10.56
C ALA A 31 -4.82 -20.72 9.50
N GLY A 32 -5.16 -20.60 8.21
CA GLY A 32 -4.22 -20.67 7.10
C GLY A 32 -3.19 -19.55 7.13
N VAL A 33 -3.59 -18.30 7.42
CA VAL A 33 -2.64 -17.21 7.63
C VAL A 33 -1.74 -17.53 8.81
N THR A 34 -2.30 -18.00 9.93
CA THR A 34 -1.53 -18.39 11.13
C THR A 34 -0.48 -19.44 10.81
N ALA A 35 -0.83 -20.46 10.03
CA ALA A 35 0.09 -21.52 9.61
C ALA A 35 1.24 -21.03 8.72
N LYS A 36 1.11 -19.84 8.10
CA LYS A 36 2.11 -19.24 7.20
C LYS A 36 2.85 -18.04 7.79
N LEU A 37 2.65 -17.73 9.07
CA LEU A 37 3.33 -16.59 9.71
C LEU A 37 4.86 -16.73 9.71
N ASP A 38 5.40 -17.94 9.89
CA ASP A 38 6.85 -18.18 9.82
C ASP A 38 7.41 -17.92 8.42
N TYR A 39 6.66 -18.29 7.38
CA TYR A 39 6.99 -17.96 5.99
C TYR A 39 7.05 -16.45 5.77
N LEU A 40 6.04 -15.73 6.21
CA LEU A 40 5.95 -14.27 6.06
C LEU A 40 7.04 -13.56 6.86
N GLN A 41 7.36 -14.04 8.07
CA GLN A 41 8.45 -13.52 8.89
C GLN A 41 9.82 -13.75 8.21
N ASP A 42 10.06 -14.95 7.70
CA ASP A 42 11.31 -15.32 7.01
C ASP A 42 11.48 -14.53 5.70
N LEU A 43 10.40 -14.22 5.01
CA LEU A 43 10.40 -13.32 3.85
C LEU A 43 10.77 -11.87 4.23
N GLY A 44 10.47 -11.45 5.46
CA GLY A 44 10.72 -10.09 5.95
C GLY A 44 9.48 -9.19 5.99
N VAL A 45 8.28 -9.76 5.90
CA VAL A 45 7.00 -9.06 6.05
C VAL A 45 6.83 -8.62 7.51
N ASN A 46 6.39 -7.38 7.73
CA ASN A 46 6.14 -6.83 9.06
C ASN A 46 4.68 -6.43 9.30
N THR A 47 3.88 -6.34 8.25
CA THR A 47 2.44 -6.05 8.32
C THR A 47 1.69 -6.90 7.31
N ILE A 48 0.62 -7.53 7.72
CA ILE A 48 -0.24 -8.38 6.88
C ILE A 48 -1.57 -7.66 6.70
N TRP A 49 -1.90 -7.28 5.46
CA TRP A 49 -3.20 -6.76 5.09
C TRP A 49 -4.08 -7.90 4.59
N ILE A 50 -5.21 -8.12 5.28
CA ILE A 50 -6.24 -9.11 4.91
C ILE A 50 -7.50 -8.41 4.42
N THR A 51 -8.26 -9.09 3.55
CA THR A 51 -9.56 -8.65 3.03
C THR A 51 -10.56 -8.40 4.17
N PRO A 52 -11.71 -7.72 3.92
CA PRO A 52 -12.72 -7.47 4.95
C PRO A 52 -13.17 -8.76 5.64
N ILE A 53 -13.23 -8.70 6.96
CA ILE A 53 -13.43 -9.87 7.85
C ILE A 53 -14.89 -10.09 8.24
N VAL A 54 -15.78 -9.20 7.83
CA VAL A 54 -17.19 -9.18 8.23
C VAL A 54 -18.03 -10.19 7.45
N GLU A 55 -19.16 -10.61 8.03
CA GLU A 55 -20.09 -11.52 7.37
C GLU A 55 -20.60 -10.90 6.05
N ASN A 56 -20.54 -11.70 4.98
CA ASN A 56 -20.93 -11.27 3.63
C ASN A 56 -22.19 -11.97 3.17
N VAL A 57 -22.85 -11.39 2.16
CA VAL A 57 -23.93 -12.08 1.44
C VAL A 57 -23.37 -13.35 0.79
N LYS A 58 -24.24 -14.33 0.54
CA LYS A 58 -23.81 -15.62 -0.05
C LYS A 58 -23.22 -15.49 -1.45
N GLY A 59 -23.54 -14.42 -2.13
CA GLY A 59 -23.13 -14.12 -3.48
C GLY A 59 -24.32 -13.73 -4.35
N VAL A 60 -24.06 -13.34 -5.57
CA VAL A 60 -25.08 -12.86 -6.50
C VAL A 60 -24.97 -13.58 -7.83
N ALA A 61 -26.12 -13.87 -8.45
CA ALA A 61 -26.15 -14.30 -9.84
C ALA A 61 -25.67 -13.14 -10.71
N VAL A 62 -24.66 -13.36 -11.53
CA VAL A 62 -24.19 -12.38 -12.50
C VAL A 62 -24.78 -12.73 -13.84
N THR A 63 -25.69 -11.89 -14.32
CA THR A 63 -26.16 -11.94 -15.69
C THR A 63 -25.15 -11.23 -16.58
N ASP A 64 -24.13 -11.94 -17.02
CA ASP A 64 -23.24 -11.45 -18.06
C ASP A 64 -23.76 -12.00 -19.40
N GLU A 65 -24.38 -11.15 -20.21
CA GLU A 65 -24.83 -11.53 -21.54
C GLU A 65 -23.66 -12.11 -22.34
N GLY A 66 -23.72 -13.42 -22.62
CA GLY A 66 -22.72 -14.14 -23.41
C GLY A 66 -21.64 -14.90 -22.64
N LYS A 67 -21.70 -14.98 -21.31
CA LYS A 67 -20.77 -15.76 -20.48
C LYS A 67 -21.52 -16.73 -19.57
N GLU A 68 -22.20 -17.68 -20.20
CA GLU A 68 -23.06 -18.66 -19.54
C GLU A 68 -22.34 -19.67 -18.62
N ASP A 69 -21.02 -19.76 -18.72
CA ASP A 69 -20.17 -20.70 -17.99
C ASP A 69 -19.85 -20.28 -16.54
N VAL A 70 -20.17 -19.03 -16.14
CA VAL A 70 -19.95 -18.55 -14.78
C VAL A 70 -21.17 -17.79 -14.23
N PRO A 71 -22.26 -18.51 -13.91
CA PRO A 71 -23.54 -17.88 -13.54
C PRO A 71 -23.57 -17.27 -12.13
N TYR A 72 -22.52 -17.44 -11.31
CA TYR A 72 -22.52 -17.09 -9.91
C TYR A 72 -21.19 -16.46 -9.49
N ASN A 73 -21.26 -15.42 -8.65
CA ASN A 73 -20.10 -14.76 -8.07
C ASN A 73 -20.23 -14.77 -6.54
N ALA A 74 -19.39 -15.56 -5.89
CA ALA A 74 -19.35 -15.63 -4.45
C ALA A 74 -18.70 -14.37 -3.86
N ALA A 75 -19.12 -13.97 -2.66
CA ALA A 75 -18.59 -12.79 -1.96
C ALA A 75 -17.24 -13.07 -1.26
N TYR A 76 -16.39 -13.92 -1.85
CA TYR A 76 -15.10 -14.35 -1.27
C TYR A 76 -14.14 -13.19 -0.98
N HIS A 77 -14.29 -12.09 -1.71
CA HIS A 77 -13.45 -10.91 -1.58
C HIS A 77 -13.75 -10.08 -0.33
N GLY A 78 -14.92 -10.26 0.32
CA GLY A 78 -15.25 -9.61 1.58
C GLY A 78 -15.95 -8.25 1.48
N TYR A 79 -16.16 -7.69 0.26
CA TYR A 79 -16.70 -6.33 0.08
C TYR A 79 -18.23 -6.25 0.02
N TRP A 80 -18.95 -7.36 0.16
CA TRP A 80 -20.42 -7.39 0.13
C TRP A 80 -20.99 -7.76 1.50
N ALA A 81 -20.73 -6.90 2.50
CA ALA A 81 -21.12 -7.14 3.87
C ALA A 81 -22.64 -7.26 4.06
N SER A 82 -23.06 -8.28 4.80
CA SER A 82 -24.44 -8.46 5.29
C SER A 82 -24.58 -8.18 6.79
N ASP A 83 -23.50 -8.28 7.56
CA ASP A 83 -23.46 -7.93 8.98
C ASP A 83 -22.06 -7.43 9.36
N PHE A 84 -21.93 -6.16 9.71
CA PHE A 84 -20.65 -5.53 10.07
C PHE A 84 -20.16 -5.87 11.49
N THR A 85 -20.97 -6.59 12.26
CA THR A 85 -20.69 -6.91 13.68
C THR A 85 -20.22 -8.34 13.89
N LYS A 86 -20.29 -9.17 12.85
CA LYS A 86 -19.91 -10.59 12.89
C LYS A 86 -18.75 -10.89 11.99
N LEU A 87 -17.89 -11.81 12.42
CA LEU A 87 -16.87 -12.38 11.54
C LEU A 87 -17.51 -13.22 10.45
N ASN A 88 -16.90 -13.17 9.26
CA ASN A 88 -17.27 -14.04 8.16
C ASN A 88 -16.96 -15.50 8.53
N PRO A 89 -17.99 -16.38 8.62
CA PRO A 89 -17.78 -17.76 9.03
C PRO A 89 -16.94 -18.57 8.03
N THR A 90 -16.81 -18.10 6.78
CA THR A 90 -15.93 -18.74 5.77
C THR A 90 -14.46 -18.46 6.00
N MET A 91 -14.12 -17.49 6.84
CA MET A 91 -12.73 -17.14 7.18
C MET A 91 -12.27 -17.77 8.51
N GLY A 92 -13.18 -18.41 9.23
CA GLY A 92 -12.88 -19.06 10.49
C GLY A 92 -13.66 -18.54 11.69
N THR A 93 -13.25 -19.00 12.86
CA THR A 93 -13.87 -18.69 14.16
C THR A 93 -13.26 -17.44 14.79
N THR A 94 -13.95 -16.92 15.81
CA THR A 94 -13.43 -15.85 16.67
C THR A 94 -12.09 -16.21 17.32
N GLU A 95 -11.94 -17.45 17.74
CA GLU A 95 -10.70 -17.89 18.42
C GLU A 95 -9.54 -18.04 17.42
N GLU A 96 -9.78 -18.45 16.19
CA GLU A 96 -8.77 -18.48 15.12
C GLU A 96 -8.34 -17.06 14.74
N PHE A 97 -9.27 -16.10 14.66
CA PHE A 97 -8.94 -14.69 14.41
C PHE A 97 -8.07 -14.09 15.54
N LYS A 98 -8.41 -14.34 16.80
CA LYS A 98 -7.59 -13.92 17.96
C LYS A 98 -6.21 -14.59 17.95
N THR A 99 -6.16 -15.86 17.61
CA THR A 99 -4.92 -16.63 17.52
C THR A 99 -4.02 -16.05 16.45
N MET A 100 -4.55 -15.77 15.25
CA MET A 100 -3.80 -15.14 14.15
C MET A 100 -3.15 -13.81 14.59
N ILE A 101 -3.91 -12.92 15.24
CA ILE A 101 -3.39 -11.64 15.73
C ILE A 101 -2.31 -11.86 16.78
N SER A 102 -2.57 -12.72 17.77
CA SER A 102 -1.63 -13.02 18.85
C SER A 102 -0.32 -13.64 18.34
N GLU A 103 -0.41 -14.58 17.40
CA GLU A 103 0.76 -15.23 16.82
C GLU A 103 1.55 -14.29 15.90
N ALA A 104 0.87 -13.39 15.17
CA ALA A 104 1.53 -12.32 14.41
C ALA A 104 2.30 -11.38 15.35
N HIS A 105 1.68 -10.93 16.44
CA HIS A 105 2.32 -10.06 17.43
C HIS A 105 3.55 -10.69 18.09
N LYS A 106 3.52 -11.98 18.42
CA LYS A 106 4.69 -12.72 18.95
C LYS A 106 5.88 -12.69 18.00
N ARG A 107 5.63 -12.59 16.70
CA ARG A 107 6.64 -12.50 15.64
C ARG A 107 7.02 -11.06 15.28
N GLY A 108 6.47 -10.06 15.99
CA GLY A 108 6.68 -8.63 15.70
C GLY A 108 5.93 -8.13 14.48
N MET A 109 5.03 -8.93 13.91
CA MET A 109 4.18 -8.54 12.79
C MET A 109 2.88 -7.88 13.27
N ARG A 110 2.25 -7.10 12.38
CA ARG A 110 1.00 -6.39 12.59
C ARG A 110 -0.09 -6.90 11.65
N ILE A 111 -1.33 -6.85 12.10
CA ILE A 111 -2.50 -7.19 11.28
C ILE A 111 -3.22 -5.91 10.88
N MET A 112 -3.35 -5.71 9.57
CA MET A 112 -4.15 -4.68 8.94
C MET A 112 -5.41 -5.33 8.37
N VAL A 113 -6.57 -4.86 8.82
CA VAL A 113 -7.87 -5.34 8.32
C VAL A 113 -8.39 -4.34 7.30
N ASP A 114 -8.89 -4.85 6.18
CA ASP A 114 -9.64 -4.06 5.22
C ASP A 114 -11.03 -3.75 5.77
N ILE A 115 -11.48 -2.51 5.65
CA ILE A 115 -12.80 -2.07 6.11
C ILE A 115 -13.56 -1.34 5.03
N VAL A 116 -14.87 -1.57 4.97
CA VAL A 116 -15.81 -0.90 4.09
C VAL A 116 -16.74 -0.04 4.94
N VAL A 117 -16.87 1.25 4.58
CA VAL A 117 -17.76 2.22 5.26
C VAL A 117 -18.81 2.76 4.30
N ASN A 118 -18.53 2.72 2.99
CA ASN A 118 -19.37 3.30 1.95
C ASN A 118 -20.67 2.54 1.71
N HIS A 119 -20.63 1.21 1.66
CA HIS A 119 -21.74 0.39 1.15
C HIS A 119 -21.90 -0.93 1.90
N ALA A 120 -23.05 -1.55 1.69
CA ALA A 120 -23.36 -2.92 2.09
C ALA A 120 -23.41 -3.87 0.87
N GLY A 121 -23.59 -5.15 1.10
CA GLY A 121 -23.71 -6.16 0.05
C GLY A 121 -25.05 -6.08 -0.70
N TYR A 122 -25.10 -6.62 -1.91
CA TYR A 122 -26.32 -6.71 -2.69
C TYR A 122 -27.43 -7.46 -1.94
N GLY A 123 -28.67 -6.95 -2.04
CA GLY A 123 -29.84 -7.60 -1.44
C GLY A 123 -30.00 -7.34 0.06
N THR A 124 -29.19 -6.45 0.65
CA THR A 124 -29.28 -6.06 2.07
C THR A 124 -30.10 -4.79 2.33
N GLU A 125 -30.81 -4.26 1.31
CA GLU A 125 -31.57 -3.02 1.38
C GLU A 125 -32.55 -2.99 2.55
N SER A 126 -33.24 -4.11 2.81
CA SER A 126 -34.16 -4.20 3.95
C SER A 126 -33.47 -4.29 5.31
N THR A 127 -32.25 -4.83 5.35
CA THR A 127 -31.46 -4.95 6.59
C THR A 127 -30.98 -3.60 7.06
N PHE A 128 -30.59 -2.73 6.13
CA PHE A 128 -29.99 -1.43 6.43
C PHE A 128 -30.89 -0.24 6.03
N ALA A 129 -32.20 -0.47 5.83
CA ALA A 129 -33.13 0.51 5.28
C ALA A 129 -33.01 1.91 5.88
N ASP A 130 -32.88 2.01 7.21
CA ASP A 130 -32.78 3.29 7.93
C ASP A 130 -31.40 3.98 7.79
N MET A 131 -30.44 3.33 7.15
CA MET A 131 -29.08 3.82 7.01
C MET A 131 -28.72 4.16 5.56
N LEU A 132 -29.48 3.65 4.61
CA LEU A 132 -29.16 3.76 3.19
C LEU A 132 -29.62 5.09 2.60
N ARG A 133 -28.88 5.54 1.61
CA ARG A 133 -29.28 6.60 0.69
C ARG A 133 -30.33 6.09 -0.28
N ASP A 134 -31.30 6.95 -0.63
CA ASP A 134 -32.24 6.64 -1.70
C ASP A 134 -31.46 6.36 -3.01
N LYS A 135 -31.78 5.25 -3.67
CA LYS A 135 -31.11 4.79 -4.89
C LYS A 135 -31.24 5.77 -6.05
N SER A 136 -32.26 6.64 -6.04
CA SER A 136 -32.44 7.68 -7.04
C SER A 136 -31.47 8.85 -6.90
N VAL A 137 -30.81 8.99 -5.75
CA VAL A 137 -29.81 10.04 -5.53
C VAL A 137 -28.53 9.70 -6.28
N SER A 138 -28.07 10.62 -7.12
CA SER A 138 -26.82 10.52 -7.87
C SER A 138 -26.16 11.90 -7.93
N GLU A 139 -25.44 12.23 -6.85
CA GLU A 139 -24.79 13.53 -6.65
C GLU A 139 -23.28 13.36 -6.46
N GLY A 140 -22.57 13.15 -7.57
CA GLY A 140 -21.11 12.97 -7.55
C GLY A 140 -20.66 11.63 -6.95
N ASP A 141 -19.38 11.54 -6.58
CA ASP A 141 -18.77 10.29 -6.11
C ASP A 141 -19.24 9.87 -4.70
N ILE A 142 -19.65 10.84 -3.86
CA ILE A 142 -19.99 10.58 -2.44
C ILE A 142 -21.44 10.13 -2.26
N LYS A 143 -22.35 10.60 -3.13
CA LYS A 143 -23.79 10.37 -2.95
C LYS A 143 -24.37 9.63 -4.13
N SER A 144 -23.91 8.42 -4.35
CA SER A 144 -24.45 7.55 -5.39
C SER A 144 -24.12 6.09 -5.12
N TRP A 145 -25.05 5.22 -5.47
CA TRP A 145 -24.83 3.78 -5.40
C TRP A 145 -23.80 3.35 -6.44
N GLN A 146 -22.63 2.93 -5.97
CA GLN A 146 -21.57 2.45 -6.85
C GLN A 146 -21.87 1.03 -7.32
N SER A 147 -21.88 0.82 -8.63
CA SER A 147 -22.18 -0.51 -9.23
C SER A 147 -23.48 -1.15 -8.71
N GLY A 148 -24.44 -0.32 -8.20
CA GLY A 148 -25.70 -0.81 -7.65
C GLY A 148 -25.62 -1.37 -6.23
N LEU A 149 -24.50 -1.23 -5.53
CA LEU A 149 -24.35 -1.59 -4.12
C LEU A 149 -25.12 -0.62 -3.22
N PRO A 150 -25.83 -1.10 -2.18
CA PRO A 150 -26.56 -0.25 -1.23
C PRO A 150 -25.63 0.74 -0.51
N ASP A 151 -25.78 2.02 -0.79
CA ASP A 151 -24.91 3.10 -0.32
C ASP A 151 -25.40 3.68 1.00
N PHE A 152 -24.51 3.80 1.99
CA PHE A 152 -24.83 4.40 3.28
C PHE A 152 -24.87 5.94 3.21
N ALA A 153 -25.87 6.55 3.83
CA ALA A 153 -25.99 8.01 3.95
C ALA A 153 -25.02 8.53 5.04
N THR A 154 -23.72 8.45 4.76
CA THR A 154 -22.63 8.73 5.72
C THR A 154 -22.63 10.16 6.26
N GLU A 155 -23.19 11.13 5.53
CA GLU A 155 -23.43 12.50 5.99
C GLU A 155 -24.44 12.59 7.13
N ASN A 156 -25.29 11.56 7.34
CA ASN A 156 -26.18 11.48 8.50
C ASN A 156 -25.37 11.13 9.75
N ALA A 157 -25.52 11.91 10.81
CA ALA A 157 -24.73 11.76 12.03
C ALA A 157 -24.95 10.41 12.73
N ASP A 158 -26.20 9.91 12.73
CA ASP A 158 -26.53 8.63 13.39
C ASP A 158 -25.99 7.44 12.60
N VAL A 159 -26.09 7.50 11.26
CA VAL A 159 -25.50 6.50 10.35
C VAL A 159 -23.99 6.47 10.52
N ARG A 160 -23.36 7.63 10.46
CA ARG A 160 -21.91 7.78 10.67
C ARG A 160 -21.46 7.22 12.01
N ALA A 161 -22.15 7.58 13.10
CA ALA A 161 -21.80 7.09 14.45
C ALA A 161 -21.85 5.56 14.52
N LYS A 162 -22.85 4.94 13.90
CA LYS A 162 -23.02 3.49 13.87
C LYS A 162 -21.94 2.80 13.04
N LEU A 163 -21.61 3.33 11.87
CA LEU A 163 -20.53 2.80 11.02
C LEU A 163 -19.16 2.90 11.72
N VAL A 164 -18.85 4.05 12.33
CA VAL A 164 -17.62 4.26 13.10
C VAL A 164 -17.53 3.29 14.28
N GLU A 165 -18.62 3.10 15.02
CA GLU A 165 -18.67 2.15 16.14
C GLU A 165 -18.40 0.71 15.69
N TRP A 166 -19.01 0.27 14.59
CA TRP A 166 -18.77 -1.07 14.05
C TRP A 166 -17.30 -1.29 13.72
N GLN A 167 -16.66 -0.35 13.03
CA GLN A 167 -15.26 -0.50 12.64
C GLN A 167 -14.31 -0.45 13.87
N THR A 168 -14.52 0.51 14.77
CA THR A 168 -13.65 0.61 15.96
C THR A 168 -13.83 -0.53 16.95
N SER A 169 -14.96 -1.25 16.91
CA SER A 169 -15.17 -2.45 17.73
C SER A 169 -14.13 -3.55 17.45
N TRP A 170 -13.67 -3.68 16.21
CA TRP A 170 -12.64 -4.66 15.83
C TRP A 170 -11.30 -4.38 16.50
N MET A 171 -10.95 -3.10 16.66
CA MET A 171 -9.76 -2.71 17.42
C MET A 171 -9.90 -3.04 18.90
N ARG A 172 -11.04 -2.63 19.51
CA ARG A 172 -11.27 -2.81 20.95
C ARG A 172 -11.35 -4.28 21.35
N ASN A 173 -12.02 -5.08 20.55
CA ASN A 173 -12.34 -6.46 20.91
C ASN A 173 -11.24 -7.46 20.54
N TYR A 174 -10.43 -7.14 19.50
CA TYR A 174 -9.47 -8.11 18.95
C TYR A 174 -8.04 -7.59 18.86
N GLY A 175 -7.81 -6.29 19.02
CA GLY A 175 -6.46 -5.73 18.96
C GLY A 175 -5.89 -5.65 17.53
N VAL A 176 -6.76 -5.41 16.53
CA VAL A 176 -6.34 -5.08 15.16
C VAL A 176 -5.43 -3.85 15.19
N ASP A 177 -4.32 -3.87 14.45
CA ASP A 177 -3.29 -2.84 14.51
C ASP A 177 -3.52 -1.67 13.55
N TYR A 178 -4.05 -1.94 12.35
CA TYR A 178 -4.25 -0.96 11.27
C TYR A 178 -5.52 -1.25 10.49
N PHE A 179 -6.02 -0.22 9.79
CA PHE A 179 -7.02 -0.40 8.75
C PHE A 179 -6.48 -0.02 7.37
N ARG A 180 -6.80 -0.83 6.37
CA ARG A 180 -6.94 -0.38 5.00
C ARG A 180 -8.39 0.05 4.81
N VAL A 181 -8.61 1.24 4.28
CA VAL A 181 -9.94 1.82 4.15
C VAL A 181 -10.34 1.83 2.69
N ASP A 182 -11.37 1.06 2.38
CA ASP A 182 -11.95 0.95 1.05
C ASP A 182 -12.68 2.23 0.64
N THR A 183 -12.71 2.52 -0.66
CA THR A 183 -13.56 3.54 -1.30
C THR A 183 -13.49 4.94 -0.66
N VAL A 184 -12.31 5.41 -0.27
CA VAL A 184 -12.12 6.69 0.45
C VAL A 184 -12.77 7.88 -0.26
N LYS A 185 -12.71 7.95 -1.60
CA LYS A 185 -13.30 9.07 -2.36
C LYS A 185 -14.84 9.08 -2.37
N HIS A 186 -15.48 7.97 -1.99
CA HIS A 186 -16.93 7.79 -2.02
C HIS A 186 -17.61 8.10 -0.67
N VAL A 187 -16.84 8.50 0.35
CA VAL A 187 -17.34 8.82 1.68
C VAL A 187 -16.90 10.24 2.07
N ASP A 188 -17.76 10.96 2.76
CA ASP A 188 -17.50 12.35 3.13
C ASP A 188 -16.38 12.48 4.19
N SER A 189 -15.68 13.62 4.16
CA SER A 189 -14.54 13.90 5.03
C SER A 189 -14.90 13.96 6.52
N THR A 190 -16.15 14.27 6.86
CA THR A 190 -16.62 14.30 8.25
C THR A 190 -16.67 12.90 8.83
N THR A 191 -17.05 11.91 8.03
CA THR A 191 -17.05 10.50 8.40
C THR A 191 -15.61 10.01 8.64
N TRP A 192 -14.68 10.37 7.76
CA TRP A 192 -13.27 10.02 7.95
C TRP A 192 -12.67 10.67 9.19
N ALA A 193 -13.00 11.93 9.47
CA ALA A 193 -12.58 12.61 10.70
C ALA A 193 -13.15 11.92 11.95
N ALA A 194 -14.42 11.51 11.92
CA ALA A 194 -15.04 10.79 13.03
C ALA A 194 -14.38 9.41 13.26
N LEU A 195 -14.11 8.66 12.19
CA LEU A 195 -13.40 7.39 12.27
C LEU A 195 -11.99 7.58 12.82
N LYS A 196 -11.24 8.57 12.33
CA LYS A 196 -9.89 8.87 12.82
C LYS A 196 -9.87 9.25 14.29
N ASN A 197 -10.83 10.07 14.73
CA ASN A 197 -10.95 10.43 16.14
C ASN A 197 -11.23 9.20 17.01
N SER A 198 -12.19 8.37 16.62
CA SER A 198 -12.55 7.16 17.36
C SER A 198 -11.40 6.14 17.42
N THR A 199 -10.69 5.91 16.31
CA THR A 199 -9.52 5.02 16.30
C THR A 199 -8.38 5.56 17.16
N THR A 200 -8.15 6.89 17.15
CA THR A 200 -7.12 7.56 17.96
C THR A 200 -7.46 7.52 19.46
N GLU A 201 -8.74 7.59 19.81
CA GLU A 201 -9.21 7.46 21.20
C GLU A 201 -8.92 6.06 21.74
N VAL A 202 -9.11 5.02 20.92
CA VAL A 202 -8.79 3.63 21.29
C VAL A 202 -7.28 3.41 21.35
N ASN A 203 -6.56 3.85 20.34
CA ASN A 203 -5.10 3.72 20.23
C ASN A 203 -4.49 4.90 19.48
N PRO A 204 -3.78 5.83 20.16
CA PRO A 204 -3.16 6.99 19.50
C PRO A 204 -2.14 6.66 18.41
N SER A 205 -1.60 5.44 18.41
CA SER A 205 -0.64 4.98 17.41
C SER A 205 -1.29 4.30 16.20
N PHE A 206 -2.61 4.14 16.21
CA PHE A 206 -3.36 3.49 15.14
C PHE A 206 -3.24 4.25 13.82
N LYS A 207 -3.04 3.52 12.71
CA LYS A 207 -2.88 4.10 11.38
C LYS A 207 -3.89 3.52 10.41
N MET A 208 -4.27 4.36 9.43
CA MET A 208 -5.15 4.00 8.33
C MET A 208 -4.45 4.29 7.01
N ILE A 209 -4.49 3.32 6.10
CA ILE A 209 -4.11 3.51 4.70
C ILE A 209 -5.37 3.50 3.84
N GLY A 210 -5.60 4.56 3.09
CA GLY A 210 -6.79 4.74 2.28
C GLY A 210 -6.62 4.20 0.87
N GLU A 211 -7.70 3.63 0.33
CA GLU A 211 -7.86 3.49 -1.10
C GLU A 211 -8.65 4.68 -1.63
N TYR A 212 -7.95 5.68 -2.11
CA TYR A 212 -8.54 6.67 -2.99
C TYR A 212 -8.27 6.23 -4.43
N TYR A 213 -9.18 5.46 -5.02
CA TYR A 213 -8.95 4.79 -6.31
C TYR A 213 -8.47 5.76 -7.40
N GLY A 214 -7.35 5.42 -8.00
CA GLY A 214 -6.65 6.24 -8.99
C GLY A 214 -5.86 7.42 -8.41
N ALA A 215 -5.71 7.51 -7.08
CA ALA A 215 -4.91 8.57 -6.48
C ALA A 215 -3.43 8.38 -6.76
N GLY A 216 -2.78 9.46 -7.13
CA GLY A 216 -1.35 9.54 -7.33
C GLY A 216 -0.94 11.00 -7.47
N TYR A 217 0.37 11.25 -7.49
CA TYR A 217 0.87 12.61 -7.62
C TYR A 217 0.43 13.30 -8.92
N ALA A 218 0.46 12.57 -10.04
CA ALA A 218 0.11 13.12 -11.35
C ALA A 218 -1.39 13.08 -11.62
N SER A 219 -2.10 12.04 -11.13
CA SER A 219 -3.53 11.84 -11.38
C SER A 219 -4.41 12.65 -10.44
N ASN A 220 -3.98 12.83 -9.18
CA ASN A 220 -4.77 13.46 -8.13
C ASN A 220 -3.93 14.26 -7.13
N GLY A 221 -2.92 14.96 -7.59
CA GLY A 221 -1.88 15.71 -6.89
C GLY A 221 -2.02 16.03 -5.40
N SER A 222 -3.22 16.39 -4.94
CA SER A 222 -3.46 16.77 -3.56
C SER A 222 -4.10 15.67 -2.70
N THR A 223 -4.53 14.54 -3.26
CA THR A 223 -5.23 13.50 -2.49
C THR A 223 -4.27 12.59 -1.72
N LEU A 224 -3.10 12.31 -2.26
CA LEU A 224 -2.07 11.60 -1.51
C LEU A 224 -1.59 12.45 -0.33
N GLY A 225 -1.76 11.94 0.87
CA GLY A 225 -1.36 12.64 2.09
C GLY A 225 -2.27 13.80 2.47
N SER A 226 -3.54 13.82 2.06
CA SER A 226 -4.51 14.89 2.32
C SER A 226 -4.85 15.08 3.81
N GLY A 227 -4.41 14.20 4.69
CA GLY A 227 -4.63 14.27 6.13
C GLY A 227 -5.93 13.63 6.62
N GLN A 228 -6.73 13.07 5.72
CA GLN A 228 -7.92 12.29 6.12
C GLN A 228 -7.53 10.85 6.46
N MET A 229 -6.55 10.31 5.76
CA MET A 229 -5.87 9.04 6.07
C MET A 229 -4.43 9.32 6.53
N ASP A 230 -3.83 8.38 7.25
CA ASP A 230 -2.40 8.47 7.59
C ASP A 230 -1.52 8.20 6.37
N ALA A 231 -2.00 7.36 5.46
CA ALA A 231 -1.40 7.06 4.17
C ALA A 231 -2.49 6.80 3.14
N ASP A 232 -2.16 6.90 1.85
CA ASP A 232 -2.99 6.46 0.74
C ASP A 232 -2.19 5.57 -0.21
N LEU A 233 -2.87 4.65 -0.90
CA LEU A 233 -2.29 3.84 -1.97
C LEU A 233 -1.92 4.72 -3.15
N ASP A 234 -0.73 4.51 -3.72
CA ASP A 234 -0.18 5.31 -4.82
C ASP A 234 -0.34 4.57 -6.15
N PHE A 235 -1.40 4.88 -6.86
CA PHE A 235 -1.74 4.26 -8.16
C PHE A 235 -0.84 4.72 -9.30
N ASP A 236 -0.18 5.89 -9.19
CA ASP A 236 0.78 6.32 -10.22
C ASP A 236 2.06 5.47 -10.21
N PHE A 237 2.41 4.84 -9.06
CA PHE A 237 3.69 4.15 -8.92
C PHE A 237 3.83 2.95 -9.86
N ASN A 238 2.77 2.19 -10.09
CA ASN A 238 2.76 1.06 -11.02
C ASN A 238 3.12 1.50 -12.45
N ASP A 239 2.48 2.58 -12.93
CA ASP A 239 2.76 3.16 -14.25
C ASP A 239 4.21 3.66 -14.36
N GLN A 240 4.72 4.28 -13.28
CA GLN A 240 6.11 4.74 -13.24
C GLN A 240 7.09 3.56 -13.26
N ALA A 241 6.82 2.48 -12.52
CA ALA A 241 7.63 1.28 -12.55
C ALA A 241 7.64 0.64 -13.94
N THR A 242 6.49 0.56 -14.60
CA THR A 242 6.36 0.11 -15.99
C THR A 242 7.18 0.98 -16.95
N SER A 243 7.13 2.30 -16.78
CA SER A 243 7.90 3.26 -17.58
C SER A 243 9.40 3.11 -17.34
N PHE A 244 9.83 2.91 -16.08
CA PHE A 244 11.23 2.71 -15.71
C PHE A 244 11.83 1.50 -16.41
N VAL A 245 11.19 0.34 -16.27
CA VAL A 245 11.69 -0.92 -16.87
C VAL A 245 11.58 -0.94 -18.39
N SER A 246 10.79 -0.02 -18.97
CA SER A 246 10.71 0.21 -20.42
C SER A 246 11.79 1.19 -20.95
N GLY A 247 12.71 1.67 -20.09
CA GLY A 247 13.84 2.51 -20.49
C GLY A 247 13.67 4.01 -20.32
N ASN A 248 12.56 4.48 -19.74
CA ASN A 248 12.32 5.93 -19.48
C ASN A 248 12.83 6.36 -18.10
N ILE A 249 14.03 5.93 -17.73
CA ILE A 249 14.61 6.08 -16.37
C ILE A 249 14.64 7.55 -15.93
N SER A 250 15.20 8.42 -16.76
CA SER A 250 15.35 9.84 -16.44
C SER A 250 14.00 10.56 -16.24
N SER A 251 12.97 10.14 -16.97
CA SER A 251 11.61 10.66 -16.81
C SER A 251 11.00 10.24 -15.49
N VAL A 252 11.17 8.98 -15.11
CA VAL A 252 10.66 8.43 -13.84
C VAL A 252 11.37 9.07 -12.65
N GLU A 253 12.70 9.26 -12.70
CA GLU A 253 13.42 9.94 -11.63
C GLU A 253 12.98 11.40 -11.44
N LYS A 254 12.68 12.12 -12.54
CA LYS A 254 12.08 13.46 -12.46
C LYS A 254 10.70 13.41 -11.81
N PHE A 255 9.87 12.43 -12.16
CA PHE A 255 8.56 12.22 -11.55
C PHE A 255 8.67 11.95 -10.04
N LEU A 256 9.53 11.01 -9.64
CA LEU A 256 9.74 10.66 -8.23
C LEU A 256 10.29 11.85 -7.42
N SER A 257 11.18 12.65 -8.01
CA SER A 257 11.68 13.87 -7.38
C SER A 257 10.58 14.91 -7.18
N ALA A 258 9.75 15.14 -8.19
CA ALA A 258 8.60 16.04 -8.11
C ALA A 258 7.58 15.57 -7.06
N ARG A 259 7.22 14.28 -7.09
CA ARG A 259 6.34 13.63 -6.10
C ARG A 259 6.86 13.82 -4.66
N ASN A 260 8.15 13.51 -4.44
CA ASN A 260 8.76 13.63 -3.13
C ASN A 260 8.83 15.08 -2.62
N SER A 261 8.86 16.05 -3.53
CA SER A 261 8.89 17.48 -3.19
C SER A 261 7.50 18.08 -2.96
N ALA A 262 6.48 17.59 -3.68
CA ALA A 262 5.13 18.14 -3.64
C ALA A 262 4.29 17.58 -2.49
N LEU A 263 4.51 16.32 -2.08
CA LEU A 263 3.73 15.66 -1.06
C LEU A 263 4.36 15.87 0.33
N ASN A 264 3.57 16.41 1.27
CA ASN A 264 4.03 16.66 2.64
C ASN A 264 4.49 15.38 3.36
N ASN A 265 3.82 14.26 3.13
CA ASN A 265 4.02 12.99 3.82
C ASN A 265 4.34 11.85 2.84
N THR A 266 5.23 12.07 1.87
CA THR A 266 5.59 11.07 0.86
C THR A 266 6.02 9.72 1.45
N TYR A 267 6.61 9.71 2.64
CA TYR A 267 6.97 8.47 3.34
C TYR A 267 5.76 7.68 3.86
N MET A 268 4.56 8.26 3.83
CA MET A 268 3.31 7.63 4.21
C MET A 268 2.47 7.16 3.00
N THR A 269 2.99 7.25 1.77
CA THR A 269 2.31 6.72 0.59
C THR A 269 2.57 5.24 0.41
N GLY A 270 1.54 4.48 0.05
CA GLY A 270 1.62 3.03 -0.19
C GLY A 270 1.85 2.71 -1.66
N GLN A 271 3.11 2.49 -2.07
CA GLN A 271 3.42 2.11 -3.44
C GLN A 271 3.28 0.59 -3.66
N PHE A 272 2.63 0.21 -4.74
CA PHE A 272 2.43 -1.19 -5.13
C PHE A 272 2.74 -1.39 -6.63
N LEU A 273 3.03 -2.63 -7.01
CA LEU A 273 3.19 -3.06 -8.40
C LEU A 273 1.94 -3.79 -8.89
N SER A 274 1.34 -4.61 -8.04
CA SER A 274 0.12 -5.36 -8.32
C SER A 274 -0.87 -5.23 -7.17
N SER A 275 -2.14 -5.47 -7.43
CA SER A 275 -3.18 -5.56 -6.41
C SER A 275 -4.27 -6.54 -6.82
N HIS A 276 -5.26 -6.74 -5.95
CA HIS A 276 -6.45 -7.55 -6.27
C HIS A 276 -7.40 -6.83 -7.26
N ASP A 277 -7.21 -5.53 -7.50
CA ASP A 277 -8.04 -4.69 -8.40
C ASP A 277 -7.28 -4.19 -9.63
N GLU A 278 -5.99 -4.46 -9.72
CA GLU A 278 -5.14 -4.10 -10.86
C GLU A 278 -4.50 -5.35 -11.48
N ASP A 279 -4.05 -5.22 -12.71
CA ASP A 279 -3.25 -6.28 -13.35
C ASP A 279 -1.99 -6.57 -12.53
N GLY A 280 -1.63 -7.82 -12.41
CA GLY A 280 -0.31 -8.19 -11.90
C GLY A 280 0.79 -7.64 -12.81
N PHE A 281 1.83 -7.05 -12.22
CA PHE A 281 2.86 -6.31 -12.95
C PHE A 281 3.48 -7.10 -14.12
N LYS A 282 3.88 -8.35 -13.87
CA LYS A 282 4.42 -9.24 -14.92
C LYS A 282 3.39 -9.50 -16.02
N ALA A 283 2.15 -9.81 -15.64
CA ALA A 283 1.07 -10.07 -16.60
C ALA A 283 0.73 -8.82 -17.45
N ALA A 284 0.75 -7.63 -16.85
CA ALA A 284 0.57 -6.37 -17.55
C ALA A 284 1.67 -6.11 -18.59
N LEU A 285 2.93 -6.40 -18.27
CA LEU A 285 4.04 -6.31 -19.22
C LEU A 285 3.89 -7.29 -20.39
N MET A 286 3.52 -8.55 -20.10
CA MET A 286 3.31 -9.57 -21.14
C MET A 286 2.12 -9.21 -22.03
N ASN A 287 1.02 -8.77 -21.46
CA ASN A 287 -0.19 -8.42 -22.21
C ASN A 287 -0.05 -7.09 -22.96
N GLY A 288 0.39 -6.03 -22.29
CA GLY A 288 0.44 -4.67 -22.83
C GLY A 288 1.69 -4.37 -23.63
N LYS A 289 2.87 -4.81 -23.19
CA LYS A 289 4.17 -4.54 -23.83
C LYS A 289 4.67 -5.69 -24.69
N LYS A 290 3.97 -6.82 -24.69
CA LYS A 290 4.33 -8.04 -25.45
C LYS A 290 5.67 -8.64 -25.02
N TYR A 291 6.06 -8.46 -23.77
CA TYR A 291 7.24 -9.11 -23.21
C TYR A 291 7.02 -10.63 -23.18
N THR A 292 8.07 -11.38 -23.42
CA THR A 292 8.11 -12.81 -23.06
C THR A 292 8.03 -12.96 -21.54
N GLU A 293 7.78 -14.16 -21.05
CA GLU A 293 7.74 -14.41 -19.61
C GLU A 293 9.09 -14.10 -18.93
N ASP A 294 10.20 -14.43 -19.58
CA ASP A 294 11.55 -14.18 -19.06
C ASP A 294 11.86 -12.67 -19.02
N GLU A 295 11.50 -11.92 -20.08
CA GLU A 295 11.64 -10.46 -20.11
C GLU A 295 10.79 -9.80 -19.03
N ALA A 296 9.54 -10.22 -18.87
CA ALA A 296 8.62 -9.70 -17.87
C ALA A 296 9.10 -10.04 -16.44
N THR A 297 9.66 -11.24 -16.24
CA THR A 297 10.24 -11.64 -14.94
C THR A 297 11.46 -10.79 -14.62
N SER A 298 12.38 -10.62 -15.57
CA SER A 298 13.57 -9.76 -15.41
C SER A 298 13.19 -8.31 -15.07
N ALA A 299 12.20 -7.76 -15.79
CA ALA A 299 11.69 -6.42 -15.55
C ALA A 299 11.01 -6.30 -14.16
N ALA A 300 10.26 -7.32 -13.72
CA ALA A 300 9.62 -7.35 -12.42
C ALA A 300 10.64 -7.34 -11.26
N LEU A 301 11.79 -8.02 -11.40
CA LEU A 301 12.87 -7.98 -10.41
C LEU A 301 13.40 -6.55 -10.23
N VAL A 302 13.66 -5.84 -11.32
CA VAL A 302 14.14 -4.45 -11.26
C VAL A 302 13.05 -3.51 -10.71
N ALA A 303 11.78 -3.72 -11.08
CA ALA A 303 10.65 -2.96 -10.55
C ALA A 303 10.48 -3.18 -9.03
N ALA A 304 10.69 -4.41 -8.53
CA ALA A 304 10.70 -4.69 -7.10
C ALA A 304 11.83 -3.95 -6.37
N THR A 305 13.02 -3.85 -6.98
CA THR A 305 14.11 -3.03 -6.43
C THR A 305 13.71 -1.56 -6.35
N LEU A 306 13.11 -1.01 -7.42
CA LEU A 306 12.61 0.36 -7.43
C LEU A 306 11.57 0.58 -6.32
N GLN A 307 10.57 -0.31 -6.19
CA GLN A 307 9.51 -0.25 -5.18
C GLN A 307 10.07 -0.31 -3.75
N LEU A 308 10.90 -1.31 -3.47
CA LEU A 308 11.40 -1.59 -2.12
C LEU A 308 12.48 -0.60 -1.67
N THR A 309 13.07 0.17 -2.58
CA THR A 309 14.04 1.22 -2.29
C THR A 309 13.48 2.63 -2.46
N ALA A 310 12.27 2.78 -2.97
CA ALA A 310 11.59 4.07 -3.06
C ALA A 310 11.18 4.60 -1.68
N LYS A 311 10.91 5.93 -1.62
CA LYS A 311 10.35 6.59 -0.44
C LYS A 311 8.87 6.23 -0.32
N GLY A 312 8.45 5.80 0.86
CA GLY A 312 7.08 5.38 1.13
C GLY A 312 6.99 3.99 1.76
N ILE A 313 5.81 3.41 1.70
CA ILE A 313 5.45 2.09 2.25
C ILE A 313 5.27 1.12 1.09
N PRO A 314 6.15 0.15 0.87
CA PRO A 314 5.92 -0.84 -0.17
C PRO A 314 4.79 -1.79 0.24
N VAL A 315 3.83 -1.94 -0.64
CA VAL A 315 2.73 -2.90 -0.52
C VAL A 315 2.96 -4.00 -1.55
N ILE A 316 3.23 -5.22 -1.08
CA ILE A 316 3.49 -6.39 -1.92
C ILE A 316 2.20 -7.21 -1.99
N TYR A 317 1.72 -7.47 -3.19
CA TYR A 317 0.60 -8.36 -3.38
C TYR A 317 1.08 -9.81 -3.30
N TYR A 318 0.31 -10.67 -2.58
CA TYR A 318 0.71 -12.05 -2.36
C TYR A 318 0.96 -12.78 -3.68
N GLY A 319 2.02 -13.58 -3.71
CA GLY A 319 2.45 -14.34 -4.89
C GLY A 319 3.42 -13.60 -5.80
N GLU A 320 3.50 -12.26 -5.75
CA GLU A 320 4.55 -11.53 -6.49
C GLU A 320 5.93 -12.01 -6.09
N GLU A 321 6.13 -12.26 -4.80
CA GLU A 321 7.41 -12.70 -4.23
C GLU A 321 7.88 -14.06 -4.75
N VAL A 322 6.99 -14.84 -5.34
CA VAL A 322 7.32 -16.13 -5.97
C VAL A 322 7.14 -16.12 -7.49
N GLY A 323 6.84 -14.95 -8.07
CA GLY A 323 6.71 -14.74 -9.51
C GLY A 323 5.33 -15.08 -10.09
N LEU A 324 4.28 -15.22 -9.23
CA LEU A 324 2.91 -15.32 -9.70
C LEU A 324 2.41 -13.98 -10.24
N SER A 325 1.52 -14.01 -11.20
CA SER A 325 0.90 -12.83 -11.79
C SER A 325 -0.32 -13.22 -12.61
N GLY A 326 -1.28 -12.32 -12.73
CA GLY A 326 -2.50 -12.53 -13.51
C GLY A 326 -3.13 -11.20 -13.90
N LEU A 327 -4.17 -11.22 -14.71
CA LEU A 327 -4.86 -10.02 -15.20
C LEU A 327 -6.14 -9.77 -14.39
N ASN A 328 -6.48 -8.50 -14.21
CA ASN A 328 -7.79 -8.09 -13.70
C ASN A 328 -8.84 -8.15 -14.82
N ASN A 329 -8.96 -9.30 -15.41
CA ASN A 329 -9.81 -9.57 -16.57
C ASN A 329 -11.19 -10.08 -16.12
N TYR A 330 -12.14 -9.16 -15.89
CA TYR A 330 -13.51 -9.55 -15.61
C TYR A 330 -14.08 -10.46 -16.73
N PRO A 331 -14.78 -11.54 -16.37
CA PRO A 331 -15.23 -11.95 -15.04
C PRO A 331 -14.26 -12.85 -14.27
N TYR A 332 -13.13 -13.23 -14.83
CA TYR A 332 -12.26 -14.27 -14.27
C TYR A 332 -11.29 -13.76 -13.22
N GLN A 333 -10.81 -12.51 -13.36
CA GLN A 333 -9.88 -11.87 -12.42
C GLN A 333 -8.73 -12.81 -12.03
N THR A 334 -7.96 -13.23 -13.03
CA THR A 334 -6.86 -14.18 -12.87
C THR A 334 -5.71 -13.63 -12.02
N ASN A 335 -5.73 -12.32 -11.72
CA ASN A 335 -4.87 -11.69 -10.72
C ASN A 335 -5.20 -12.13 -9.27
N ARG A 336 -6.35 -12.78 -9.03
CA ARG A 336 -6.76 -13.32 -7.72
C ARG A 336 -6.51 -14.82 -7.65
N TYR A 337 -5.29 -15.22 -7.96
CA TYR A 337 -4.82 -16.60 -8.00
C TYR A 337 -4.68 -17.24 -6.61
N ASP A 338 -4.60 -18.55 -6.56
CA ASP A 338 -4.21 -19.27 -5.36
C ASP A 338 -2.68 -19.19 -5.17
N MET A 339 -2.24 -19.02 -3.92
CA MET A 339 -0.83 -18.95 -3.61
C MET A 339 -0.14 -20.31 -3.80
N ASP A 340 0.95 -20.33 -4.53
CA ASP A 340 1.79 -21.51 -4.73
C ASP A 340 3.07 -21.44 -3.88
N PHE A 341 2.98 -21.93 -2.65
CA PHE A 341 4.10 -21.98 -1.72
C PHE A 341 5.23 -22.90 -2.18
N SER A 342 4.98 -23.83 -3.12
CA SER A 342 6.04 -24.70 -3.65
C SER A 342 7.10 -23.94 -4.43
N LYS A 343 6.78 -22.75 -4.90
CA LYS A 343 7.70 -21.82 -5.59
C LYS A 343 8.60 -21.03 -4.63
N ALA A 344 8.33 -21.04 -3.33
CA ALA A 344 9.15 -20.33 -2.33
C ALA A 344 10.43 -21.13 -2.01
N THR A 345 11.31 -21.26 -2.97
CA THR A 345 12.52 -22.07 -2.87
C THR A 345 13.79 -21.23 -2.97
N LYS A 346 14.92 -21.80 -2.51
CA LYS A 346 16.24 -21.16 -2.68
C LYS A 346 16.65 -21.00 -4.15
N ASP A 347 16.07 -21.76 -5.05
CA ASP A 347 16.39 -21.75 -6.48
C ASP A 347 15.45 -20.82 -7.28
N ASN A 348 14.41 -20.26 -6.64
CA ASN A 348 13.54 -19.25 -7.24
C ASN A 348 14.16 -17.87 -7.09
N VAL A 349 14.67 -17.32 -8.19
CA VAL A 349 15.33 -16.01 -8.24
C VAL A 349 14.43 -14.89 -7.72
N THR A 350 13.13 -14.91 -8.06
CA THR A 350 12.18 -13.90 -7.61
C THR A 350 12.02 -13.93 -6.10
N TYR A 351 11.86 -15.14 -5.51
CA TYR A 351 11.72 -15.28 -4.06
C TYR A 351 12.97 -14.81 -3.31
N GLN A 352 14.16 -15.20 -3.77
CA GLN A 352 15.41 -14.76 -3.16
C GLN A 352 15.63 -13.26 -3.30
N HIS A 353 15.23 -12.68 -4.41
CA HIS A 353 15.32 -11.24 -4.67
C HIS A 353 14.46 -10.44 -3.68
N TYR A 354 13.16 -10.79 -3.53
CA TYR A 354 12.27 -10.15 -2.56
C TYR A 354 12.77 -10.32 -1.13
N LYS A 355 13.15 -11.54 -0.74
CA LYS A 355 13.66 -11.83 0.60
C LYS A 355 14.92 -11.01 0.93
N ASN A 356 15.85 -10.91 0.00
CA ASN A 356 17.07 -10.13 0.17
C ASN A 356 16.79 -8.64 0.29
N LEU A 357 15.98 -8.08 -0.60
CA LEU A 357 15.57 -6.67 -0.57
C LEU A 357 14.79 -6.31 0.69
N LEU A 358 13.87 -7.15 1.14
CA LEU A 358 13.10 -6.93 2.37
C LEU A 358 14.00 -6.96 3.60
N SER A 359 14.97 -7.87 3.65
CA SER A 359 15.98 -7.91 4.72
C SER A 359 16.77 -6.60 4.77
N ILE A 360 17.25 -6.12 3.62
CA ILE A 360 17.99 -4.85 3.53
C ILE A 360 17.10 -3.67 3.90
N ARG A 361 15.85 -3.63 3.39
CA ARG A 361 14.90 -2.57 3.71
C ARG A 361 14.59 -2.50 5.21
N ASN A 362 14.38 -3.64 5.85
CA ASN A 362 14.10 -3.71 7.30
C ASN A 362 15.30 -3.23 8.12
N ALA A 363 16.53 -3.54 7.70
CA ALA A 363 17.75 -3.06 8.35
C ALA A 363 17.97 -1.54 8.20
N TYR A 364 17.44 -0.93 7.12
CA TYR A 364 17.61 0.48 6.79
C TYR A 364 16.27 1.20 6.57
N THR A 365 15.25 0.85 7.34
CA THR A 365 13.87 1.34 7.19
C THR A 365 13.79 2.86 7.07
N ASP A 366 14.43 3.62 7.97
CA ASP A 366 14.39 5.08 7.94
C ASP A 366 15.02 5.67 6.67
N VAL A 367 16.11 5.07 6.19
CA VAL A 367 16.78 5.51 4.95
C VAL A 367 15.87 5.34 3.75
N PHE A 368 15.22 4.18 3.62
CA PHE A 368 14.36 3.90 2.47
C PHE A 368 12.98 4.55 2.58
N ALA A 369 12.35 4.53 3.75
CA ALA A 369 11.02 5.09 3.90
C ALA A 369 11.01 6.63 3.86
N ARG A 370 12.01 7.27 4.47
CA ARG A 370 12.02 8.72 4.78
C ARG A 370 13.13 9.51 4.10
N GLY A 371 14.21 8.82 3.70
CA GLY A 371 15.42 9.45 3.20
C GLY A 371 15.23 10.20 1.88
N SER A 372 16.09 11.15 1.63
CA SER A 372 16.21 11.81 0.32
C SER A 372 16.55 10.79 -0.77
N ARG A 373 16.17 11.08 -2.01
CA ARG A 373 16.54 10.32 -3.21
C ARG A 373 17.19 11.28 -4.20
N THR A 374 18.40 10.96 -4.63
CA THR A 374 19.16 11.79 -5.57
C THR A 374 19.87 10.92 -6.59
N VAL A 375 19.65 11.16 -7.86
CA VAL A 375 20.36 10.48 -8.95
C VAL A 375 21.83 10.87 -8.90
N VAL A 376 22.73 9.90 -8.92
CA VAL A 376 24.19 10.10 -8.93
C VAL A 376 24.86 9.65 -10.20
N ALA A 377 24.24 8.67 -10.90
CA ALA A 377 24.62 8.25 -12.25
C ALA A 377 23.44 7.56 -12.91
N SER A 378 23.11 7.88 -14.17
CA SER A 378 22.04 7.20 -14.91
C SER A 378 22.21 7.35 -16.41
N SER A 379 21.62 6.43 -17.18
CA SER A 379 21.55 6.49 -18.62
C SER A 379 20.35 5.70 -19.14
N ASP A 380 19.43 6.37 -19.82
CA ASP A 380 18.29 5.72 -20.49
C ASP A 380 18.78 4.78 -21.60
N GLU A 381 19.79 5.18 -22.40
CA GLU A 381 20.35 4.39 -23.49
C GLU A 381 21.02 3.12 -22.99
N GLU A 382 21.90 3.26 -21.99
CA GLU A 382 22.61 2.14 -21.38
C GLU A 382 21.75 1.34 -20.38
N GLY A 383 20.59 1.88 -19.99
CA GLY A 383 19.58 1.20 -19.19
C GLY A 383 19.97 0.98 -17.73
N TYR A 384 20.64 1.93 -17.12
CA TYR A 384 20.96 1.85 -15.69
C TYR A 384 20.65 3.14 -14.95
N ASP A 385 20.41 3.00 -13.65
CA ASP A 385 20.22 4.09 -12.70
C ASP A 385 20.97 3.82 -11.41
N VAL A 386 21.59 4.85 -10.84
CA VAL A 386 22.18 4.82 -9.51
C VAL A 386 21.71 6.02 -8.72
N VAL A 387 21.04 5.78 -7.60
CA VAL A 387 20.55 6.83 -6.72
C VAL A 387 21.18 6.72 -5.33
N SER A 388 21.44 7.85 -4.70
CA SER A 388 21.74 7.89 -3.27
C SER A 388 20.44 8.01 -2.47
N ARG A 389 20.38 7.31 -1.33
CA ARG A 389 19.33 7.39 -0.32
C ARG A 389 19.97 7.79 1.00
N SER A 390 19.56 8.92 1.58
CA SER A 390 20.22 9.46 2.77
C SER A 390 19.23 9.87 3.86
N TYR A 391 19.47 9.42 5.09
CA TYR A 391 18.72 9.80 6.28
C TYR A 391 19.57 9.64 7.53
N GLY A 392 19.51 10.59 8.47
CA GLY A 392 20.16 10.49 9.79
C GLY A 392 21.67 10.23 9.74
N GLY A 393 22.40 10.75 8.75
CA GLY A 393 23.82 10.54 8.57
C GLY A 393 24.22 9.19 7.95
N THR A 394 23.24 8.38 7.52
CA THR A 394 23.46 7.14 6.76
C THR A 394 23.10 7.37 5.29
N THR A 395 23.99 6.97 4.38
CA THR A 395 23.75 7.02 2.93
C THR A 395 23.94 5.62 2.34
N LEU A 396 22.96 5.20 1.55
CA LEU A 396 23.04 4.04 0.68
C LEU A 396 23.05 4.49 -0.78
N TYR A 397 23.74 3.72 -1.64
CA TYR A 397 23.70 3.93 -3.08
C TYR A 397 23.04 2.70 -3.72
N VAL A 398 21.92 2.91 -4.39
CA VAL A 398 21.13 1.85 -5.03
C VAL A 398 21.37 1.93 -6.52
N GLY A 399 21.98 0.92 -7.10
CA GLY A 399 22.15 0.77 -8.54
C GLY A 399 21.15 -0.24 -9.10
N MET A 400 20.52 0.11 -10.23
CA MET A 400 19.56 -0.71 -10.96
C MET A 400 19.98 -0.81 -12.43
N ASN A 401 19.82 -1.98 -13.05
CA ASN A 401 20.11 -2.26 -14.44
C ASN A 401 18.93 -3.00 -15.08
N ILE A 402 18.35 -2.41 -16.12
CA ILE A 402 17.18 -2.98 -16.84
C ILE A 402 17.58 -3.83 -18.05
N LYS A 403 18.88 -4.01 -18.33
CA LYS A 403 19.39 -4.76 -19.48
C LYS A 403 19.72 -6.21 -19.10
N ASP A 404 19.71 -7.07 -20.13
CA ASP A 404 20.04 -8.51 -19.99
C ASP A 404 21.55 -8.79 -19.88
N THR A 405 22.36 -7.75 -19.87
CA THR A 405 23.82 -7.82 -19.67
C THR A 405 24.22 -7.01 -18.47
N ALA A 406 25.21 -7.51 -17.73
CA ALA A 406 25.78 -6.78 -16.59
C ALA A 406 26.39 -5.45 -17.04
N LYS A 407 26.29 -4.42 -16.17
CA LYS A 407 26.74 -3.07 -16.46
C LYS A 407 27.82 -2.62 -15.49
N GLU A 408 28.99 -2.27 -16.00
CA GLU A 408 30.03 -1.60 -15.21
C GLU A 408 29.72 -0.11 -15.07
N VAL A 409 29.72 0.38 -13.83
CA VAL A 409 29.42 1.78 -13.50
C VAL A 409 30.43 2.28 -12.47
N LYS A 410 30.95 3.50 -12.69
CA LYS A 410 31.66 4.26 -11.67
C LYS A 410 30.66 5.12 -10.87
N VAL A 411 30.36 4.69 -9.66
CA VAL A 411 29.39 5.36 -8.79
C VAL A 411 30.07 6.46 -8.01
N PRO A 412 29.72 7.74 -8.23
CA PRO A 412 30.20 8.84 -7.40
C PRO A 412 29.68 8.71 -5.98
N VAL A 413 30.58 8.79 -4.99
CA VAL A 413 30.22 8.66 -3.57
C VAL A 413 30.75 9.82 -2.73
N SER A 414 30.02 10.18 -1.67
CA SER A 414 30.42 11.21 -0.72
C SER A 414 31.32 10.64 0.39
N LEU A 415 32.19 9.69 0.05
CA LEU A 415 33.11 9.01 0.97
C LEU A 415 34.56 9.38 0.63
N ALA A 416 35.45 9.26 1.62
CA ALA A 416 36.88 9.48 1.40
C ALA A 416 37.50 8.37 0.56
N ALA A 417 38.51 8.72 -0.26
CA ALA A 417 39.31 7.70 -0.96
C ALA A 417 39.90 6.68 0.01
N GLY A 418 39.91 5.40 -0.36
CA GLY A 418 40.35 4.29 0.48
C GLY A 418 39.30 3.80 1.48
N THR A 419 38.10 4.40 1.54
CA THR A 419 36.99 3.88 2.35
C THR A 419 36.51 2.55 1.77
N GLU A 420 36.30 1.55 2.63
CA GLU A 420 35.69 0.29 2.25
C GLU A 420 34.17 0.42 2.14
N VAL A 421 33.61 -0.09 1.07
CA VAL A 421 32.16 -0.09 0.76
C VAL A 421 31.70 -1.51 0.54
N LYS A 422 30.60 -1.89 1.16
CA LYS A 422 29.96 -3.20 0.98
C LYS A 422 28.72 -3.08 0.14
N ASP A 423 28.55 -3.99 -0.80
CA ASP A 423 27.26 -4.24 -1.43
C ASP A 423 26.43 -5.14 -0.50
N LEU A 424 25.36 -4.60 0.02
CA LEU A 424 24.43 -5.32 0.92
C LEU A 424 23.68 -6.43 0.19
N TYR A 425 23.50 -6.28 -1.13
CA TYR A 425 22.72 -7.22 -1.93
C TYR A 425 23.53 -8.50 -2.25
N SER A 426 24.76 -8.36 -2.71
CA SER A 426 25.64 -9.49 -3.06
C SER A 426 26.63 -9.90 -1.96
N GLY A 427 26.87 -9.01 -1.00
CA GLY A 427 27.92 -9.18 0.02
C GLY A 427 29.33 -8.79 -0.43
N ALA A 428 29.52 -8.40 -1.69
CA ALA A 428 30.82 -7.99 -2.22
C ALA A 428 31.34 -6.70 -1.56
N THR A 429 32.66 -6.55 -1.49
CA THR A 429 33.32 -5.35 -0.97
C THR A 429 34.12 -4.65 -2.05
N TYR A 430 34.13 -3.32 -1.96
CA TYR A 430 34.81 -2.41 -2.88
C TYR A 430 35.59 -1.36 -2.10
N THR A 431 36.48 -0.65 -2.79
CA THR A 431 37.23 0.47 -2.20
C THR A 431 36.99 1.74 -3.00
N VAL A 432 36.71 2.83 -2.32
CA VAL A 432 36.58 4.15 -2.95
C VAL A 432 37.89 4.58 -3.59
N GLY A 433 37.84 4.86 -4.88
CA GLY A 433 39.00 5.35 -5.65
C GLY A 433 39.46 6.76 -5.27
N SER A 434 40.64 7.14 -5.75
CA SER A 434 41.15 8.52 -5.57
C SER A 434 40.29 9.59 -6.23
N ASP A 435 39.51 9.21 -7.24
CA ASP A 435 38.51 10.03 -7.93
C ASP A 435 37.15 10.13 -7.18
N LYS A 436 37.07 9.56 -5.97
CA LYS A 436 35.84 9.46 -5.17
C LYS A 436 34.70 8.69 -5.84
N THR A 437 35.05 7.70 -6.65
CA THR A 437 34.08 6.77 -7.22
C THR A 437 34.30 5.35 -6.69
N VAL A 438 33.24 4.53 -6.76
CA VAL A 438 33.29 3.09 -6.56
C VAL A 438 32.98 2.45 -7.91
N ALA A 439 33.93 1.68 -8.44
CA ALA A 439 33.69 0.89 -9.65
C ALA A 439 32.96 -0.40 -9.29
N VAL A 440 31.72 -0.55 -9.78
CA VAL A 440 30.87 -1.71 -9.52
C VAL A 440 30.34 -2.29 -10.81
N THR A 441 30.02 -3.57 -10.78
CA THR A 441 29.26 -4.24 -11.84
C THR A 441 27.85 -4.48 -11.32
N ILE A 442 26.86 -3.78 -11.89
CA ILE A 442 25.44 -4.05 -11.64
C ILE A 442 25.06 -5.27 -12.47
N PRO A 443 24.53 -6.37 -11.87
CA PRO A 443 24.20 -7.57 -12.59
C PRO A 443 23.13 -7.34 -13.66
N ALA A 444 22.95 -8.30 -14.56
CA ALA A 444 21.88 -8.28 -15.55
C ALA A 444 20.50 -8.28 -14.87
N ALA A 445 19.48 -7.73 -15.52
CA ALA A 445 18.10 -7.69 -14.98
C ALA A 445 17.59 -9.06 -14.56
N LYS A 446 17.83 -10.11 -15.35
CA LYS A 446 17.46 -11.50 -15.04
C LYS A 446 18.11 -12.05 -13.77
N ASP A 447 19.23 -11.48 -13.33
CA ASP A 447 19.97 -11.82 -12.12
C ASP A 447 19.69 -10.84 -10.98
N GLY A 448 18.56 -10.11 -11.05
CA GLY A 448 18.08 -9.12 -10.10
C GLY A 448 18.44 -7.67 -10.41
N GLY A 449 19.38 -7.41 -11.31
CA GLY A 449 19.73 -6.05 -11.79
C GLY A 449 20.09 -5.05 -10.69
N THR A 450 20.63 -5.48 -9.54
CA THR A 450 20.66 -4.67 -8.31
C THR A 450 22.01 -4.71 -7.61
N VAL A 451 22.47 -3.52 -7.16
CA VAL A 451 23.51 -3.35 -6.14
C VAL A 451 23.02 -2.35 -5.08
N ILE A 452 23.38 -2.54 -3.81
CA ILE A 452 23.04 -1.61 -2.73
C ILE A 452 24.28 -1.39 -1.87
N LEU A 453 24.95 -0.26 -2.08
CA LEU A 453 26.25 0.02 -1.46
C LEU A 453 26.09 0.80 -0.16
N THR A 454 26.88 0.45 0.84
CA THR A 454 27.02 1.19 2.10
C THR A 454 28.47 1.26 2.56
N GLU A 455 28.83 2.29 3.31
CA GLU A 455 30.12 2.38 4.00
C GLU A 455 30.27 1.26 5.02
N VAL A 456 31.41 0.59 5.02
CA VAL A 456 31.79 -0.33 6.10
C VAL A 456 32.32 0.51 7.26
N LYS A 457 31.48 0.75 8.27
CA LYS A 457 31.93 1.43 9.49
C LYS A 457 32.93 0.56 10.21
N LYS A 458 34.20 1.00 10.30
CA LYS A 458 35.19 0.34 11.17
C LYS A 458 34.64 0.40 12.59
N THR A 459 34.41 -0.75 13.21
CA THR A 459 34.15 -0.81 14.66
C THR A 459 35.30 -0.10 15.36
N LYS A 460 35.00 0.97 16.10
CA LYS A 460 36.02 1.59 16.97
C LYS A 460 36.58 0.52 17.89
N ASP A 461 37.90 0.48 17.95
CA ASP A 461 38.65 -0.39 18.86
C ASP A 461 38.04 -0.30 20.27
N PRO A 462 37.70 -1.41 20.95
CA PRO A 462 37.10 -1.37 22.29
C PRO A 462 37.95 -0.69 23.37
N GLY A 463 39.17 -0.22 23.02
CA GLY A 463 40.15 0.38 23.93
C GLY A 463 40.03 1.89 24.19
N LYS A 464 39.13 2.63 23.53
CA LYS A 464 38.84 4.04 23.85
C LYS A 464 37.38 4.20 24.25
N THR A 465 37.17 4.35 25.56
CA THR A 465 35.89 4.77 26.12
C THR A 465 35.55 6.17 25.64
N ASP A 466 34.56 6.32 24.75
CA ASP A 466 33.86 7.57 24.54
C ASP A 466 33.12 7.95 25.85
N PRO A 467 33.03 9.22 26.21
CA PRO A 467 32.26 9.62 27.37
C PRO A 467 30.81 9.16 27.21
N THR A 468 30.32 8.41 28.19
CA THR A 468 28.95 7.94 28.31
C THR A 468 27.99 9.09 28.02
N PRO A 469 26.99 8.92 27.13
CA PRO A 469 25.93 9.90 27.01
C PRO A 469 25.23 10.02 28.36
N GLU A 470 25.18 11.23 28.92
CA GLU A 470 24.38 11.50 30.12
C GLU A 470 22.96 10.96 29.90
N LYS A 471 22.56 10.04 30.79
CA LYS A 471 21.17 9.61 30.90
C LYS A 471 20.35 10.86 31.24
N VAL A 472 19.59 11.35 30.28
CA VAL A 472 18.53 12.29 30.55
C VAL A 472 17.51 11.52 31.39
N SER A 473 17.53 11.79 32.70
CA SER A 473 16.57 11.27 33.66
C SER A 473 15.19 11.78 33.27
N ALA A 474 14.29 10.88 32.94
CA ALA A 474 12.89 11.20 32.77
C ALA A 474 12.34 11.71 34.12
N THR A 475 12.22 13.01 34.24
CA THR A 475 11.53 13.65 35.37
C THR A 475 10.04 13.32 35.22
N SER A 476 9.55 12.44 36.06
CA SER A 476 8.12 12.17 36.21
C SER A 476 7.43 13.44 36.67
N ILE A 477 6.60 14.03 35.80
CA ILE A 477 5.68 15.10 36.21
C ILE A 477 4.54 14.45 36.97
N THR A 478 4.59 14.56 38.28
CA THR A 478 3.47 14.22 39.17
C THR A 478 2.46 15.35 39.10
N LEU A 479 1.29 15.08 38.53
CA LEU A 479 0.16 15.99 38.60
C LEU A 479 -0.45 15.93 40.00
N ASP A 480 -0.14 16.95 40.81
CA ASP A 480 -0.81 17.19 42.10
C ASP A 480 -2.28 17.59 41.86
N LYS A 481 -3.18 16.74 42.33
CA LYS A 481 -4.58 17.10 42.54
C LYS A 481 -4.68 18.10 43.67
N LYS A 482 -5.00 19.34 43.36
CA LYS A 482 -5.50 20.28 44.37
C LYS A 482 -6.75 21.02 43.90
N THR A 483 -7.86 20.62 44.51
CA THR A 483 -9.02 21.41 45.00
C THR A 483 -9.62 22.52 44.16
N ALA A 484 -10.92 22.30 43.89
CA ALA A 484 -11.89 23.28 43.47
C ALA A 484 -11.92 24.57 44.31
N GLY A 485 -11.92 25.69 43.65
CA GLY A 485 -12.24 27.00 44.23
C GLY A 485 -12.97 27.83 43.18
N LYS A 486 -14.26 28.11 43.49
CA LYS A 486 -15.10 29.06 42.73
C LYS A 486 -14.52 30.47 42.81
N GLN A 487 -14.49 31.16 41.70
CA GLN A 487 -14.82 32.60 41.69
C GLN A 487 -15.30 33.07 40.30
N GLN A 488 -16.39 33.79 40.36
CA GLN A 488 -17.11 34.52 39.33
C GLN A 488 -16.34 35.83 38.98
N ASN A 489 -16.33 36.27 37.78
CA ASN A 489 -16.96 37.48 37.22
C ASN A 489 -16.27 38.02 35.95
N ASP A 490 -17.09 38.19 34.99
CA ASP A 490 -17.21 39.29 34.01
C ASP A 490 -15.96 40.08 33.58
N THR A 491 -15.72 40.03 32.27
CA THR A 491 -15.72 41.26 31.43
C THR A 491 -15.78 40.90 29.93
N LYS A 492 -16.79 41.42 29.28
CA LYS A 492 -16.96 41.51 27.81
C LYS A 492 -15.77 42.30 27.21
N LYS A 493 -15.13 41.75 26.17
CA LYS A 493 -14.47 42.59 25.17
C LYS A 493 -14.76 42.09 23.76
N ALA A 494 -15.09 43.08 22.93
CA ALA A 494 -15.63 43.01 21.60
C ALA A 494 -14.72 42.33 20.57
N ALA A 495 -15.34 41.68 19.58
CA ALA A 495 -14.72 41.19 18.36
C ALA A 495 -14.30 42.36 17.44
N PRO A 496 -13.19 42.24 16.69
CA PRO A 496 -12.89 43.17 15.61
C PRO A 496 -13.69 42.79 14.34
N LYS A 497 -14.22 43.82 13.69
CA LYS A 497 -14.98 43.76 12.44
C LYS A 497 -14.06 43.36 11.27
N SER A 498 -14.61 42.52 10.39
CA SER A 498 -14.13 42.29 9.03
C SER A 498 -14.30 43.55 8.18
N GLY A 499 -13.28 43.90 7.42
CA GLY A 499 -13.38 44.85 6.31
C GLY A 499 -13.26 44.12 4.98
N ASP A 500 -14.20 44.42 4.10
CA ASP A 500 -14.30 44.03 2.69
C ASP A 500 -13.04 44.37 1.88
N ASP A 501 -12.73 43.64 0.77
CA ASP A 501 -13.35 43.79 -0.54
C ASP A 501 -12.73 42.86 -1.59
N ASN A 502 -13.62 42.27 -2.39
CA ASN A 502 -13.55 41.93 -3.81
C ASN A 502 -12.21 41.97 -4.56
N GLU A 503 -11.71 40.78 -4.92
CA GLU A 503 -11.03 40.52 -6.20
C GLU A 503 -10.91 39.04 -6.61
N ALA A 504 -11.68 38.12 -6.01
CA ALA A 504 -11.57 36.67 -6.26
C ALA A 504 -12.53 36.12 -7.36
N ALA A 505 -13.35 36.95 -7.99
CA ALA A 505 -14.40 36.45 -8.90
C ALA A 505 -14.00 36.33 -10.38
N THR A 506 -12.82 36.77 -10.78
CA THR A 506 -12.45 36.82 -12.23
C THR A 506 -11.54 35.68 -12.69
N TYR A 507 -10.97 34.85 -11.81
CA TYR A 507 -10.09 33.76 -12.19
C TYR A 507 -10.74 32.37 -12.29
N VAL A 508 -12.01 32.24 -11.87
CA VAL A 508 -12.70 30.93 -11.86
C VAL A 508 -13.32 30.58 -13.22
N CYS A 509 -13.55 31.53 -14.12
CA CYS A 509 -14.19 31.26 -15.42
C CYS A 509 -13.25 30.85 -16.54
N LEU A 510 -11.92 30.98 -16.40
CA LEU A 510 -10.95 30.64 -17.45
C LEU A 510 -10.35 29.24 -17.29
N LEU A 511 -10.44 28.62 -16.13
CA LEU A 511 -9.98 27.22 -15.88
C LEU A 511 -11.03 26.16 -16.23
N GLY A 512 -12.31 26.51 -16.27
CA GLY A 512 -13.38 25.57 -16.60
C GLY A 512 -13.45 25.15 -18.07
N LEU A 513 -12.92 25.96 -19.00
CA LEU A 513 -12.96 25.67 -20.44
C LEU A 513 -11.76 24.84 -20.96
N ALA A 514 -10.67 24.78 -20.23
CA ALA A 514 -9.51 23.97 -20.60
C ALA A 514 -9.66 22.49 -20.20
N MET A 515 -10.41 22.19 -19.13
CA MET A 515 -10.62 20.79 -18.68
C MET A 515 -11.63 20.00 -19.53
N VAL A 516 -12.60 20.67 -20.17
CA VAL A 516 -13.56 20.00 -21.06
C VAL A 516 -12.92 19.56 -22.38
N ALA A 517 -11.85 20.23 -22.83
CA ALA A 517 -11.14 19.86 -24.06
C ALA A 517 -10.21 18.66 -23.87
N ILE A 518 -9.67 18.45 -22.68
CA ILE A 518 -8.73 17.35 -22.37
C ILE A 518 -9.49 16.04 -22.14
N THR A 519 -10.65 16.07 -21.47
CA THR A 519 -11.50 14.89 -21.27
C THR A 519 -12.14 14.38 -22.56
N ALA A 520 -12.45 15.26 -23.53
CA ALA A 520 -12.96 14.84 -24.83
C ALA A 520 -11.90 14.21 -25.73
N ALA A 521 -10.63 14.57 -25.57
CA ALA A 521 -9.51 14.02 -26.36
C ALA A 521 -9.07 12.64 -25.87
N THR A 522 -9.11 12.39 -24.56
CA THR A 522 -8.80 11.08 -23.98
C THR A 522 -9.93 10.06 -24.22
N TYR A 523 -11.18 10.48 -24.22
CA TYR A 523 -12.32 9.61 -24.54
C TYR A 523 -12.36 9.19 -26.03
N ARG A 524 -11.92 10.07 -26.95
CA ARG A 524 -11.80 9.72 -28.38
C ARG A 524 -10.62 8.79 -28.69
N LYS A 525 -9.55 8.82 -27.90
CA LYS A 525 -8.38 7.95 -28.10
C LYS A 525 -8.64 6.51 -27.64
N LYS A 526 -9.52 6.28 -26.65
CA LYS A 526 -9.94 4.93 -26.21
C LYS A 526 -10.93 4.24 -27.18
N ARG A 527 -11.59 4.97 -28.08
CA ARG A 527 -12.50 4.38 -29.10
C ARG A 527 -11.85 4.05 -30.45
N ALA A 528 -10.59 4.40 -30.63
CA ALA A 528 -9.85 4.13 -31.89
C ALA A 528 -8.90 2.93 -31.79
N CYS A 529 -8.90 2.20 -30.65
CA CYS A 529 -8.11 0.99 -30.44
C CYS A 529 -8.97 -0.20 -29.98
N ASN A 530 -10.20 -0.29 -30.50
CA ASN A 530 -11.00 -1.52 -30.51
C ASN A 530 -11.34 -1.87 -31.94
#